data_9540eb93da8dc1ab5b28e0b24ea64c1a
#
_entry.id   9540eb93da8dc1ab5b28e0b24ea64c1a
#
_cell.length_a   1.000
_cell.length_b   1.000
_cell.length_c   1.000
_cell.angle_alpha   90.00
_cell.angle_beta   90.00
_cell.angle_gamma   90.00
#
_symmetry.space_group_name_H-M   'P 1'
#
loop_
_entity.id
_entity.type
_entity.pdbx_description
1 polymer ?
#
loop_
_entity_poly.entity_id
_entity_poly.type
_entity_poly.pdbx_seq_one_letter_code
_entity_poly.pdbx_strand_id
1 'polypeptide(L)'
;MNASQNKYPSVVLGLGKDGKEITHTFGLREAVALMAGTCGNGRSVLINRILTQLIAKYFSDGIQFIIADTIGISFNSYKGLPCLIKDPLTKPEEIREAMDWILAENERRLASIKESDDKKKAIENLPAIIFVIDEYSYLFKRGIFETKDMGSFLRNFVKLSRYTNTHVILSTQRREKEFIDTLNLSYMETRMIFHCLDERESERLISSPDAVNLKQDELLYMNRGMNEPVFCSFENFTDKDVKELIKSNNLVNLGEE
;
A
#
# COMPACT_ATOMS: atom_id res chain seq x y z
N MET A 1 3.46 26.71 -17.09
CA MET A 1 4.52 25.67 -17.07
C MET A 1 3.83 24.35 -16.81
N ASN A 2 3.75 23.48 -17.81
CA ASN A 2 3.10 22.19 -17.69
C ASN A 2 3.90 21.33 -16.71
N ALA A 3 3.33 21.08 -15.52
CA ALA A 3 3.79 19.98 -14.71
C ALA A 3 3.62 18.71 -15.56
N SER A 4 4.73 18.03 -15.86
CA SER A 4 4.69 16.71 -16.47
C SER A 4 3.85 15.85 -15.53
N GLN A 5 2.62 15.50 -15.97
CA GLN A 5 1.77 14.57 -15.23
C GLN A 5 2.60 13.30 -15.01
N ASN A 6 2.91 13.02 -13.75
CA ASN A 6 3.54 11.77 -13.37
C ASN A 6 2.63 10.66 -13.89
N LYS A 7 3.13 9.87 -14.81
CA LYS A 7 2.42 8.79 -15.51
C LYS A 7 1.81 7.75 -14.54
N TYR A 8 2.36 7.64 -13.35
CA TYR A 8 1.93 6.71 -12.31
C TYR A 8 1.40 7.45 -11.09
N PRO A 9 0.44 6.88 -10.37
CA PRO A 9 -0.11 7.50 -9.17
C PRO A 9 0.98 7.84 -8.16
N SER A 10 0.92 9.03 -7.59
CA SER A 10 1.88 9.51 -6.60
C SER A 10 1.19 10.24 -5.45
N VAL A 11 1.76 10.11 -4.27
CA VAL A 11 1.25 10.68 -3.02
C VAL A 11 2.36 11.33 -2.23
N VAL A 12 2.03 12.37 -1.48
CA VAL A 12 2.91 12.96 -0.49
C VAL A 12 2.74 12.18 0.81
N LEU A 13 3.82 11.53 1.26
CA LEU A 13 3.83 10.80 2.53
C LEU A 13 3.87 11.78 3.71
N GLY A 14 4.71 12.81 3.62
CA GLY A 14 4.93 13.81 4.66
C GLY A 14 6.11 14.71 4.31
N LEU A 15 6.76 15.26 5.34
CA LEU A 15 7.88 16.19 5.21
C LEU A 15 9.18 15.55 5.72
N GLY A 16 10.25 15.77 5.01
CA GLY A 16 11.61 15.45 5.44
C GLY A 16 12.13 16.39 6.51
N LYS A 17 13.30 16.10 7.08
CA LYS A 17 13.96 16.99 8.08
C LYS A 17 14.28 18.40 7.53
N ASP A 18 14.42 18.52 6.23
CA ASP A 18 14.65 19.79 5.53
C ASP A 18 13.37 20.54 5.15
N GLY A 19 12.20 20.04 5.59
CA GLY A 19 10.90 20.61 5.30
C GLY A 19 10.37 20.33 3.87
N LYS A 20 11.09 19.55 3.06
CA LYS A 20 10.63 19.18 1.73
C LYS A 20 9.68 17.98 1.77
N GLU A 21 8.77 17.92 0.80
CA GLU A 21 7.86 16.81 0.65
C GLU A 21 8.59 15.50 0.30
N ILE A 22 8.27 14.45 1.02
CA ILE A 22 8.65 13.08 0.70
C ILE A 22 7.49 12.47 -0.08
N THR A 23 7.73 12.16 -1.35
CA THR A 23 6.71 11.62 -2.26
C THR A 23 6.99 10.15 -2.58
N HIS A 24 5.94 9.32 -2.57
CA HIS A 24 5.97 7.96 -3.10
C HIS A 24 5.20 7.90 -4.43
N THR A 25 5.79 7.26 -5.43
CA THR A 25 5.16 6.98 -6.71
C THR A 25 4.93 5.48 -6.85
N PHE A 26 3.70 5.10 -7.17
CA PHE A 26 3.32 3.72 -7.45
C PHE A 26 3.74 3.35 -8.88
N GLY A 27 5.04 3.21 -9.08
CA GLY A 27 5.62 2.85 -10.37
C GLY A 27 5.61 1.33 -10.60
N LEU A 28 5.80 0.91 -11.86
CA LEU A 28 5.77 -0.51 -12.23
C LEU A 28 6.83 -1.38 -11.52
N ARG A 29 7.85 -0.77 -10.96
CA ARG A 29 8.92 -1.49 -10.24
C ARG A 29 8.74 -1.44 -8.73
N GLU A 30 7.92 -0.53 -8.22
CA GLU A 30 7.57 -0.36 -6.81
C GLU A 30 6.24 -1.07 -6.50
N ALA A 31 6.19 -2.37 -6.82
CA ALA A 31 4.94 -3.13 -6.76
C ALA A 31 4.48 -3.48 -5.35
N VAL A 32 5.42 -3.60 -4.40
CA VAL A 32 5.12 -3.99 -3.02
C VAL A 32 5.75 -3.00 -2.05
N ALA A 33 4.93 -2.39 -1.21
CA ALA A 33 5.35 -1.54 -0.11
C ALA A 33 5.12 -2.25 1.24
N LEU A 34 6.14 -2.26 2.10
CA LEU A 34 6.04 -2.74 3.49
C LEU A 34 5.90 -1.55 4.43
N MET A 35 4.90 -1.60 5.29
CA MET A 35 4.73 -0.74 6.45
C MET A 35 4.91 -1.56 7.72
N ALA A 36 5.96 -1.33 8.48
CA ALA A 36 6.22 -2.10 9.71
C ALA A 36 6.65 -1.18 10.86
N GLY A 37 6.35 -1.59 12.08
CA GLY A 37 6.69 -0.85 13.30
C GLY A 37 5.77 -1.17 14.46
N THR A 38 6.03 -0.60 15.63
CA THR A 38 5.24 -0.82 16.85
C THR A 38 3.79 -0.31 16.71
N CYS A 39 2.90 -0.81 17.56
CA CYS A 39 1.51 -0.39 17.59
C CYS A 39 1.38 1.11 17.94
N GLY A 40 0.38 1.80 17.37
CA GLY A 40 0.05 3.16 17.72
C GLY A 40 0.94 4.24 17.06
N ASN A 41 1.85 3.88 16.15
CA ASN A 41 2.77 4.82 15.52
C ASN A 41 2.33 5.36 14.14
N GLY A 42 1.03 5.30 13.82
CA GLY A 42 0.48 6.01 12.67
C GLY A 42 0.38 5.21 11.36
N ARG A 43 0.60 3.87 11.34
CA ARG A 43 0.51 3.07 10.10
C ARG A 43 -0.84 3.21 9.40
N SER A 44 -1.95 2.91 10.08
CA SER A 44 -3.30 3.03 9.49
C SER A 44 -3.65 4.48 9.15
N VAL A 45 -3.11 5.47 9.90
CA VAL A 45 -3.21 6.90 9.59
C VAL A 45 -2.55 7.20 8.24
N LEU A 46 -1.32 6.70 8.03
CA LEU A 46 -0.61 6.90 6.75
C LEU A 46 -1.32 6.19 5.59
N ILE A 47 -1.85 4.98 5.80
CA ILE A 47 -2.66 4.28 4.79
C ILE A 47 -3.87 5.14 4.40
N ASN A 48 -4.60 5.68 5.36
CA ASN A 48 -5.73 6.57 5.10
C ASN A 48 -5.31 7.82 4.31
N ARG A 49 -4.19 8.46 4.65
CA ARG A 49 -3.63 9.58 3.88
C ARG A 49 -3.30 9.18 2.43
N ILE A 50 -2.70 8.02 2.23
CA ILE A 50 -2.37 7.51 0.91
C ILE A 50 -3.64 7.27 0.10
N LEU A 51 -4.59 6.51 0.63
CA LEU A 51 -5.83 6.16 -0.05
C LEU A 51 -6.63 7.41 -0.44
N THR A 52 -6.82 8.34 0.48
CA THR A 52 -7.59 9.56 0.21
C THR A 52 -6.93 10.47 -0.82
N GLN A 53 -5.60 10.62 -0.82
CA GLN A 53 -4.89 11.36 -1.85
C GLN A 53 -5.02 10.69 -3.22
N LEU A 54 -4.89 9.36 -3.28
CA LEU A 54 -5.05 8.60 -4.52
C LEU A 54 -6.47 8.74 -5.07
N ILE A 55 -7.47 8.62 -4.23
CA ILE A 55 -8.88 8.80 -4.61
C ILE A 55 -9.09 10.22 -5.13
N ALA A 56 -8.67 11.24 -4.38
CA ALA A 56 -8.88 12.64 -4.77
C ALA A 56 -8.22 13.01 -6.10
N LYS A 57 -7.05 12.42 -6.41
CA LYS A 57 -6.27 12.78 -7.61
C LYS A 57 -6.56 11.92 -8.83
N TYR A 58 -6.85 10.62 -8.63
CA TYR A 58 -6.84 9.63 -9.71
C TYR A 58 -8.16 8.87 -9.87
N PHE A 59 -9.22 9.27 -9.17
CA PHE A 59 -10.54 8.64 -9.32
C PHE A 59 -11.03 8.69 -10.76
N SER A 60 -10.91 9.85 -11.42
CA SER A 60 -11.27 10.05 -12.83
C SER A 60 -10.43 9.21 -13.80
N ASP A 61 -9.24 8.81 -13.39
CA ASP A 61 -8.33 7.97 -14.17
C ASP A 61 -8.61 6.47 -13.97
N GLY A 62 -9.67 6.14 -13.22
CA GLY A 62 -10.14 4.77 -13.00
C GLY A 62 -9.34 3.97 -11.99
N ILE A 63 -8.60 4.62 -11.06
CA ILE A 63 -7.90 3.91 -9.98
C ILE A 63 -8.89 3.07 -9.16
N GLN A 64 -8.47 1.85 -8.79
CA GLN A 64 -9.29 0.93 -8.03
C GLN A 64 -8.55 0.43 -6.79
N PHE A 65 -9.33 0.03 -5.76
CA PHE A 65 -8.79 -0.44 -4.50
C PHE A 65 -9.42 -1.75 -4.06
N ILE A 66 -8.60 -2.57 -3.40
CA ILE A 66 -9.01 -3.67 -2.53
C ILE A 66 -8.43 -3.34 -1.16
N ILE A 67 -9.27 -3.37 -0.12
CA ILE A 67 -8.84 -3.06 1.25
C ILE A 67 -9.15 -4.27 2.13
N ALA A 68 -8.12 -4.93 2.64
CA ALA A 68 -8.22 -5.96 3.65
C ALA A 68 -7.97 -5.33 5.03
N ASP A 69 -9.05 -5.08 5.77
CA ASP A 69 -9.05 -4.61 7.15
C ASP A 69 -9.17 -5.81 8.09
N THR A 70 -8.06 -6.46 8.39
CA THR A 70 -8.05 -7.72 9.14
C THR A 70 -8.58 -7.58 10.57
N ILE A 71 -8.62 -6.37 11.12
CA ILE A 71 -9.18 -6.04 12.44
C ILE A 71 -10.64 -5.57 12.32
N GLY A 72 -11.02 -4.95 11.21
CA GLY A 72 -12.40 -4.55 10.90
C GLY A 72 -12.81 -3.19 11.46
N ILE A 73 -11.88 -2.29 11.77
CA ILE A 73 -12.18 -0.99 12.39
C ILE A 73 -11.63 0.22 11.65
N SER A 74 -10.60 0.05 10.80
CA SER A 74 -9.81 1.18 10.29
C SER A 74 -10.35 1.78 8.99
N PHE A 75 -11.13 1.02 8.20
CA PHE A 75 -11.49 1.43 6.83
C PHE A 75 -12.99 1.41 6.54
N ASN A 76 -13.84 1.46 7.56
CA ASN A 76 -15.30 1.45 7.39
C ASN A 76 -15.83 2.66 6.58
N SER A 77 -15.14 3.79 6.63
CA SER A 77 -15.51 5.01 5.91
C SER A 77 -15.38 4.91 4.39
N TYR A 78 -14.76 3.85 3.89
CA TYR A 78 -14.63 3.61 2.45
C TYR A 78 -15.76 2.76 1.86
N LYS A 79 -16.63 2.17 2.69
CA LYS A 79 -17.74 1.32 2.20
C LYS A 79 -18.60 2.04 1.19
N GLY A 80 -18.98 1.32 0.13
CA GLY A 80 -19.85 1.83 -0.94
C GLY A 80 -19.17 2.79 -1.92
N LEU A 81 -17.85 3.05 -1.80
CA LEU A 81 -17.16 3.89 -2.79
C LEU A 81 -17.01 3.16 -4.12
N PRO A 82 -17.32 3.84 -5.26
CA PRO A 82 -17.29 3.23 -6.58
C PRO A 82 -15.89 2.84 -7.07
N CYS A 83 -14.84 3.33 -6.44
CA CYS A 83 -13.45 2.93 -6.71
C CYS A 83 -13.02 1.64 -5.98
N LEU A 84 -13.86 1.09 -5.10
CA LEU A 84 -13.59 -0.20 -4.48
C LEU A 84 -14.07 -1.34 -5.39
N ILE A 85 -13.23 -2.36 -5.57
CA ILE A 85 -13.60 -3.61 -6.24
C ILE A 85 -14.58 -4.40 -5.36
N LYS A 86 -14.41 -4.31 -4.04
CA LYS A 86 -15.29 -4.86 -3.01
C LYS A 86 -15.21 -3.98 -1.77
N ASP A 87 -16.26 -3.92 -0.97
CA ASP A 87 -16.21 -3.29 0.36
C ASP A 87 -15.05 -3.85 1.20
N PRO A 88 -14.53 -3.10 2.19
CA PRO A 88 -13.41 -3.54 3.00
C PRO A 88 -13.60 -4.95 3.55
N LEU A 89 -12.65 -5.84 3.24
CA LEU A 89 -12.68 -7.26 3.56
C LEU A 89 -12.17 -7.47 4.99
N THR A 90 -12.93 -8.23 5.78
CA THR A 90 -12.55 -8.51 7.18
C THR A 90 -12.34 -9.99 7.46
N LYS A 91 -12.81 -10.88 6.59
CA LYS A 91 -12.68 -12.32 6.75
C LYS A 91 -11.48 -12.86 6.01
N PRO A 92 -10.68 -13.73 6.61
CA PRO A 92 -9.49 -14.31 5.97
C PRO A 92 -9.80 -15.02 4.66
N GLU A 93 -10.97 -15.67 4.55
CA GLU A 93 -11.39 -16.35 3.32
C GLU A 93 -11.59 -15.37 2.17
N GLU A 94 -12.28 -14.25 2.44
CA GLU A 94 -12.52 -13.18 1.46
C GLU A 94 -11.21 -12.53 1.03
N ILE A 95 -10.25 -12.39 1.96
CA ILE A 95 -8.91 -11.85 1.67
C ILE A 95 -8.11 -12.82 0.79
N ARG A 96 -8.21 -14.14 1.02
CA ARG A 96 -7.60 -15.15 0.15
C ARG A 96 -8.19 -15.07 -1.26
N GLU A 97 -9.51 -15.01 -1.38
CA GLU A 97 -10.16 -14.83 -2.68
C GLU A 97 -9.68 -13.57 -3.40
N ALA A 98 -9.48 -12.46 -2.67
CA ALA A 98 -8.96 -11.22 -3.24
C ALA A 98 -7.49 -11.34 -3.69
N MET A 99 -6.66 -12.10 -2.96
CA MET A 99 -5.29 -12.42 -3.37
C MET A 99 -5.26 -13.25 -4.65
N ASP A 100 -6.12 -14.26 -4.75
CA ASP A 100 -6.25 -15.07 -5.96
C ASP A 100 -6.80 -14.26 -7.13
N TRP A 101 -7.79 -13.41 -6.87
CA TRP A 101 -8.36 -12.51 -7.87
C TRP A 101 -7.33 -11.56 -8.47
N ILE A 102 -6.49 -10.89 -7.64
CA ILE A 102 -5.49 -9.95 -8.16
C ILE A 102 -4.40 -10.65 -8.98
N LEU A 103 -4.06 -11.89 -8.66
CA LEU A 103 -3.14 -12.69 -9.47
C LEU A 103 -3.76 -13.02 -10.84
N ALA A 104 -5.02 -13.45 -10.86
CA ALA A 104 -5.76 -13.73 -12.09
C ALA A 104 -5.94 -12.46 -12.96
N GLU A 105 -6.23 -11.32 -12.33
CA GLU A 105 -6.32 -10.03 -13.01
C GLU A 105 -4.99 -9.62 -13.65
N ASN A 106 -3.87 -9.87 -12.96
CA ASN A 106 -2.53 -9.64 -13.52
C ASN A 106 -2.27 -10.50 -14.76
N GLU A 107 -2.66 -11.77 -14.73
CA GLU A 107 -2.55 -12.67 -15.88
C GLU A 107 -3.43 -12.20 -17.05
N ARG A 108 -4.68 -11.81 -16.77
CA ARG A 108 -5.61 -11.25 -17.75
C ARG A 108 -5.06 -9.99 -18.41
N ARG A 109 -4.56 -9.03 -17.61
CA ARG A 109 -3.94 -7.80 -18.10
C ARG A 109 -2.73 -8.09 -18.97
N LEU A 110 -1.86 -9.00 -18.53
CA LEU A 110 -0.67 -9.38 -19.28
C LEU A 110 -1.03 -10.05 -20.62
N ALA A 111 -2.06 -10.88 -20.67
CA ALA A 111 -2.56 -11.48 -21.91
C ALA A 111 -3.02 -10.38 -22.89
N SER A 112 -3.84 -9.43 -22.44
CA SER A 112 -4.30 -8.29 -23.26
C SER A 112 -3.14 -7.43 -23.77
N ILE A 113 -2.12 -7.18 -22.94
CA ILE A 113 -0.92 -6.43 -23.37
C ILE A 113 -0.15 -7.18 -24.47
N LYS A 114 -0.05 -8.52 -24.36
CA LYS A 114 0.66 -9.33 -25.37
C LYS A 114 -0.02 -9.30 -26.74
N GLU A 115 -1.34 -9.17 -26.76
CA GLU A 115 -2.16 -9.08 -27.98
C GLU A 115 -2.17 -7.66 -28.59
N SER A 116 -1.74 -6.64 -27.84
CA SER A 116 -1.70 -5.26 -28.30
C SER A 116 -0.54 -5.01 -29.27
N ASP A 117 -0.79 -4.24 -30.32
CA ASP A 117 0.23 -3.76 -31.27
C ASP A 117 1.21 -2.80 -30.60
N ASP A 118 0.72 -1.94 -29.68
CA ASP A 118 1.53 -1.03 -28.88
C ASP A 118 1.49 -1.41 -27.40
N LYS A 119 2.38 -2.34 -27.04
CA LYS A 119 2.50 -2.84 -25.66
C LYS A 119 2.80 -1.75 -24.66
N LYS A 120 3.60 -0.75 -25.03
CA LYS A 120 3.94 0.35 -24.14
C LYS A 120 2.70 1.17 -23.81
N LYS A 121 1.94 1.57 -24.81
CA LYS A 121 0.70 2.32 -24.66
C LYS A 121 -0.36 1.49 -23.92
N ALA A 122 -0.43 0.18 -24.17
CA ALA A 122 -1.34 -0.72 -23.46
C ALA A 122 -1.05 -0.73 -21.94
N ILE A 123 0.22 -0.81 -21.54
CA ILE A 123 0.63 -0.74 -20.12
C ILE A 123 0.30 0.66 -19.54
N GLU A 124 0.59 1.70 -20.30
CA GLU A 124 0.39 3.09 -19.88
C GLU A 124 -1.07 3.45 -19.61
N ASN A 125 -1.98 2.82 -20.31
CA ASN A 125 -3.42 3.06 -20.19
C ASN A 125 -4.12 2.18 -19.14
N LEU A 126 -3.39 1.26 -18.49
CA LEU A 126 -4.00 0.43 -17.44
C LEU A 126 -4.27 1.28 -16.19
N PRO A 127 -5.52 1.31 -15.68
CA PRO A 127 -5.79 1.91 -14.40
C PRO A 127 -5.04 1.18 -13.28
N ALA A 128 -4.51 1.92 -12.32
CA ALA A 128 -3.85 1.32 -11.17
C ALA A 128 -4.83 0.57 -10.28
N ILE A 129 -4.39 -0.58 -9.74
CA ILE A 129 -5.09 -1.28 -8.65
C ILE A 129 -4.16 -1.32 -7.45
N ILE A 130 -4.65 -0.81 -6.32
CA ILE A 130 -3.92 -0.82 -5.05
C ILE A 130 -4.60 -1.79 -4.09
N PHE A 131 -3.90 -2.85 -3.72
CA PHE A 131 -4.36 -3.80 -2.70
C PHE A 131 -3.68 -3.52 -1.36
N VAL A 132 -4.45 -3.04 -0.39
CA VAL A 132 -3.98 -2.81 0.98
C VAL A 132 -4.33 -4.00 1.84
N ILE A 133 -3.35 -4.54 2.57
CA ILE A 133 -3.56 -5.56 3.60
C ILE A 133 -3.05 -4.98 4.92
N ASP A 134 -3.97 -4.45 5.71
CA ASP A 134 -3.62 -3.89 7.03
C ASP A 134 -3.54 -5.00 8.06
N GLU A 135 -2.46 -5.00 8.83
CA GLU A 135 -2.10 -5.98 9.86
C GLU A 135 -2.20 -7.44 9.37
N TYR A 136 -1.52 -7.74 8.27
CA TYR A 136 -1.56 -9.07 7.64
C TYR A 136 -1.16 -10.23 8.57
N SER A 137 -0.49 -9.95 9.69
CA SER A 137 -0.14 -10.98 10.69
C SER A 137 -1.37 -11.66 11.33
N TYR A 138 -2.52 -11.00 11.31
CA TYR A 138 -3.77 -11.59 11.81
C TYR A 138 -4.28 -12.74 10.95
N LEU A 139 -3.92 -12.80 9.68
CA LEU A 139 -4.31 -13.88 8.78
C LEU A 139 -3.79 -15.24 9.25
N PHE A 140 -2.65 -15.27 9.94
CA PHE A 140 -2.04 -16.51 10.43
C PHE A 140 -2.65 -17.01 11.74
N LYS A 141 -3.31 -16.14 12.51
CA LYS A 141 -3.87 -16.50 13.83
C LYS A 141 -5.02 -17.49 13.75
N ARG A 142 -5.70 -17.58 12.60
CA ARG A 142 -6.89 -18.44 12.42
C ARG A 142 -6.60 -19.75 11.67
N GLY A 143 -5.34 -20.03 11.36
CA GLY A 143 -4.95 -21.27 10.67
C GLY A 143 -5.38 -21.37 9.20
N ILE A 144 -5.96 -20.32 8.63
CA ILE A 144 -6.39 -20.25 7.22
C ILE A 144 -5.19 -19.96 6.30
N PHE A 145 -4.24 -19.17 6.81
CA PHE A 145 -3.00 -18.84 6.13
C PHE A 145 -1.82 -19.47 6.82
N GLU A 146 -0.93 -20.05 6.03
CA GLU A 146 0.43 -20.39 6.46
C GLU A 146 1.41 -19.29 6.00
N THR A 147 2.52 -19.17 6.68
CA THR A 147 3.55 -18.15 6.31
C THR A 147 4.04 -18.30 4.87
N LYS A 148 4.12 -19.54 4.38
CA LYS A 148 4.46 -19.84 2.98
C LYS A 148 3.45 -19.29 1.96
N ASP A 149 2.18 -19.12 2.33
CA ASP A 149 1.13 -18.63 1.43
C ASP A 149 1.41 -17.17 1.03
N MET A 150 1.76 -16.31 2.00
CA MET A 150 2.11 -14.92 1.71
C MET A 150 3.38 -14.82 0.86
N GLY A 151 4.42 -15.60 1.19
CA GLY A 151 5.65 -15.63 0.39
C GLY A 151 5.41 -16.10 -1.06
N SER A 152 4.51 -17.08 -1.26
CA SER A 152 4.11 -17.57 -2.58
C SER A 152 3.29 -16.52 -3.35
N PHE A 153 2.34 -15.87 -2.67
CA PHE A 153 1.57 -14.76 -3.24
C PHE A 153 2.50 -13.64 -3.73
N LEU A 154 3.36 -13.13 -2.87
CA LEU A 154 4.28 -12.03 -3.21
C LEU A 154 5.20 -12.38 -4.36
N ARG A 155 5.75 -13.60 -4.39
CA ARG A 155 6.61 -14.08 -5.48
C ARG A 155 5.89 -14.07 -6.82
N ASN A 156 4.65 -14.55 -6.85
CA ASN A 156 3.85 -14.58 -8.08
C ASN A 156 3.38 -13.18 -8.48
N PHE A 157 2.97 -12.38 -7.50
CA PHE A 157 2.53 -11.01 -7.72
C PHE A 157 3.63 -10.14 -8.35
N VAL A 158 4.83 -10.10 -7.77
CA VAL A 158 5.94 -9.26 -8.24
C VAL A 158 6.40 -9.61 -9.67
N LYS A 159 6.24 -10.87 -10.11
CA LYS A 159 6.58 -11.26 -11.48
C LYS A 159 5.73 -10.54 -12.53
N LEU A 160 4.46 -10.31 -12.25
CA LEU A 160 3.49 -9.77 -13.19
C LEU A 160 3.22 -8.27 -12.98
N SER A 161 3.17 -7.81 -11.75
CA SER A 161 2.81 -6.44 -11.36
C SER A 161 3.62 -5.36 -12.08
N ARG A 162 4.88 -5.65 -12.41
CA ARG A 162 5.75 -4.73 -13.17
C ARG A 162 5.27 -4.42 -14.61
N TYR A 163 4.23 -5.09 -15.07
CA TYR A 163 3.61 -4.87 -16.37
C TYR A 163 2.14 -4.48 -16.27
N THR A 164 1.51 -4.69 -15.13
CA THR A 164 0.06 -4.69 -15.01
C THR A 164 -0.50 -3.53 -14.17
N ASN A 165 0.36 -2.63 -13.72
CA ASN A 165 0.01 -1.46 -12.91
C ASN A 165 -0.83 -1.84 -11.68
N THR A 166 -0.37 -2.88 -10.95
CA THR A 166 -0.98 -3.35 -9.72
C THR A 166 0.03 -3.28 -8.58
N HIS A 167 -0.43 -2.90 -7.39
CA HIS A 167 0.42 -2.63 -6.24
C HIS A 167 -0.16 -3.24 -4.97
N VAL A 168 0.71 -3.63 -4.05
CA VAL A 168 0.34 -4.14 -2.72
C VAL A 168 0.98 -3.29 -1.65
N ILE A 169 0.20 -2.88 -0.65
CA ILE A 169 0.68 -2.30 0.59
C ILE A 169 0.45 -3.32 1.70
N LEU A 170 1.51 -3.81 2.30
CA LEU A 170 1.45 -4.69 3.47
C LEU A 170 1.76 -3.92 4.72
N SER A 171 0.87 -3.96 5.72
CA SER A 171 1.09 -3.38 7.03
C SER A 171 1.20 -4.48 8.10
N THR A 172 2.14 -4.35 9.03
CA THR A 172 2.29 -5.29 10.15
C THR A 172 2.89 -4.65 11.40
N GLN A 173 2.42 -5.13 12.56
CA GLN A 173 3.06 -4.90 13.85
C GLN A 173 4.07 -5.99 14.21
N ARG A 174 3.98 -7.17 13.57
CA ARG A 174 4.90 -8.28 13.80
C ARG A 174 6.21 -8.05 13.08
N ARG A 175 7.29 -8.04 13.84
CA ARG A 175 8.62 -7.64 13.39
C ARG A 175 9.66 -8.68 13.76
N GLU A 176 9.24 -9.77 14.41
CA GLU A 176 10.11 -10.87 14.78
C GLU A 176 10.83 -11.39 13.52
N LYS A 177 12.12 -11.70 13.68
CA LYS A 177 12.98 -12.11 12.57
C LYS A 177 12.35 -13.24 11.75
N GLU A 178 11.88 -14.28 12.43
CA GLU A 178 11.30 -15.48 11.82
C GLU A 178 10.09 -15.15 10.96
N PHE A 179 9.30 -14.16 11.38
CA PHE A 179 8.11 -13.73 10.65
C PHE A 179 8.48 -12.87 9.42
N ILE A 180 9.38 -11.91 9.58
CA ILE A 180 9.84 -11.05 8.49
C ILE A 180 10.61 -11.84 7.43
N ASP A 181 11.43 -12.82 7.83
CA ASP A 181 12.19 -13.66 6.90
C ASP A 181 11.28 -14.46 5.95
N THR A 182 10.04 -14.79 6.39
CA THR A 182 9.07 -15.49 5.54
C THR A 182 8.57 -14.65 4.37
N LEU A 183 8.63 -13.33 4.47
CA LEU A 183 8.16 -12.41 3.45
C LEU A 183 9.13 -12.21 2.30
N ASN A 184 10.39 -12.49 2.52
CA ASN A 184 11.48 -12.14 1.60
C ASN A 184 11.49 -10.64 1.25
N LEU A 185 12.16 -9.84 2.08
CA LEU A 185 12.23 -8.38 1.92
C LEU A 185 12.77 -7.91 0.56
N SER A 186 13.38 -8.79 -0.25
CA SER A 186 13.81 -8.45 -1.61
C SER A 186 12.64 -8.15 -2.56
N TYR A 187 11.42 -8.58 -2.23
CA TYR A 187 10.21 -8.22 -2.99
C TYR A 187 9.64 -6.86 -2.59
N MET A 188 10.11 -6.29 -1.47
CA MET A 188 9.59 -5.07 -0.87
C MET A 188 10.61 -3.94 -1.04
N GLU A 189 10.69 -3.41 -2.26
CA GLU A 189 11.64 -2.33 -2.58
C GLU A 189 11.23 -1.01 -1.94
N THR A 190 9.94 -0.82 -1.65
CA THR A 190 9.42 0.30 -0.87
C THR A 190 9.23 -0.12 0.58
N ARG A 191 9.82 0.62 1.50
CA ARG A 191 9.72 0.37 2.94
C ARG A 191 9.41 1.67 3.66
N MET A 192 8.40 1.62 4.52
CA MET A 192 7.95 2.70 5.39
C MET A 192 8.01 2.16 6.81
N ILE A 193 9.12 2.38 7.48
CA ILE A 193 9.39 1.77 8.80
C ILE A 193 9.20 2.82 9.88
N PHE A 194 8.24 2.54 10.73
CA PHE A 194 7.90 3.30 11.93
C PHE A 194 8.78 2.87 13.10
N HIS A 195 8.51 3.40 14.30
CA HIS A 195 9.30 3.08 15.48
C HIS A 195 9.54 1.58 15.66
N CYS A 196 10.79 1.20 15.89
CA CYS A 196 11.27 -0.13 16.21
C CYS A 196 11.71 -0.22 17.68
N LEU A 197 11.70 -1.42 18.25
CA LEU A 197 12.09 -1.62 19.67
C LEU A 197 13.60 -1.60 19.88
N ASP A 198 14.37 -2.06 18.89
CA ASP A 198 15.83 -2.08 18.95
C ASP A 198 16.46 -1.82 17.56
N GLU A 199 17.76 -1.50 17.58
CA GLU A 199 18.55 -1.17 16.40
C GLU A 199 18.65 -2.35 15.41
N ARG A 200 18.72 -3.59 15.90
CA ARG A 200 18.84 -4.79 15.05
C ARG A 200 17.55 -5.00 14.23
N GLU A 201 16.40 -4.75 14.85
CA GLU A 201 15.12 -4.75 14.15
C GLU A 201 15.10 -3.68 13.08
N SER A 202 15.49 -2.45 13.41
CA SER A 202 15.57 -1.33 12.50
C SER A 202 16.50 -1.62 11.31
N GLU A 203 17.72 -2.06 11.57
CA GLU A 203 18.69 -2.41 10.53
C GLU A 203 18.17 -3.50 9.60
N ARG A 204 17.51 -4.53 10.14
CA ARG A 204 16.93 -5.61 9.33
C ARG A 204 15.83 -5.09 8.41
N LEU A 205 14.94 -4.21 8.89
CA LEU A 205 13.80 -3.74 8.14
C LEU A 205 14.15 -2.66 7.12
N ILE A 206 15.10 -1.76 7.43
CA ILE A 206 15.37 -0.59 6.60
C ILE A 206 16.85 -0.26 6.40
N SER A 207 17.76 -1.12 6.84
CA SER A 207 19.22 -0.91 6.71
C SER A 207 19.72 0.37 7.40
N SER A 208 19.10 0.76 8.51
CA SER A 208 19.48 1.86 9.37
C SER A 208 19.07 1.54 10.82
N PRO A 209 19.85 1.90 11.84
CA PRO A 209 19.47 1.74 13.24
C PRO A 209 18.45 2.77 13.72
N ASP A 210 18.19 3.83 12.95
CA ASP A 210 17.55 5.07 13.41
C ASP A 210 16.06 4.96 13.71
N ALA A 211 15.37 3.89 13.27
CA ALA A 211 13.94 3.75 13.52
C ALA A 211 13.59 3.60 15.02
N VAL A 212 14.56 3.32 15.90
CA VAL A 212 14.36 3.31 17.35
C VAL A 212 14.10 4.71 17.93
N ASN A 213 14.51 5.75 17.22
CA ASN A 213 14.40 7.13 17.65
C ASN A 213 13.14 7.84 17.14
N LEU A 214 12.34 7.15 16.31
CA LEU A 214 11.13 7.73 15.72
C LEU A 214 10.03 7.90 16.77
N LYS A 215 9.29 8.99 16.63
CA LYS A 215 8.10 9.29 17.42
C LYS A 215 6.85 8.84 16.68
N GLN A 216 5.69 9.05 17.29
CA GLN A 216 4.40 8.87 16.64
C GLN A 216 4.33 9.76 15.38
N ASP A 217 3.73 9.22 14.31
CA ASP A 217 3.57 9.90 13.01
C ASP A 217 4.90 10.26 12.32
N GLU A 218 5.97 9.54 12.69
CA GLU A 218 7.27 9.60 12.03
C GLU A 218 7.63 8.22 11.46
N LEU A 219 8.37 8.20 10.35
CA LEU A 219 8.87 6.99 9.72
C LEU A 219 10.22 7.22 9.02
N LEU A 220 10.92 6.14 8.77
CA LEU A 220 11.97 6.09 7.76
C LEU A 220 11.37 5.56 6.46
N TYR A 221 11.60 6.28 5.38
CA TYR A 221 11.18 5.90 4.03
C TYR A 221 12.37 5.48 3.19
N MET A 222 12.25 4.36 2.53
CA MET A 222 13.21 3.86 1.55
C MET A 222 12.47 3.34 0.33
N ASN A 223 12.99 3.66 -0.84
CA ASN A 223 12.46 3.18 -2.10
C ASN A 223 13.60 2.72 -3.01
N ARG A 224 13.25 2.05 -4.10
CA ARG A 224 14.22 1.59 -5.09
C ARG A 224 15.13 2.71 -5.58
N GLY A 225 16.44 2.43 -5.61
CA GLY A 225 17.46 3.38 -6.05
C GLY A 225 17.93 4.38 -5.00
N MET A 226 17.34 4.36 -3.81
CA MET A 226 17.87 5.10 -2.67
C MET A 226 18.98 4.29 -1.99
N ASN A 227 20.07 4.96 -1.66
CA ASN A 227 21.20 4.33 -0.94
C ASN A 227 20.96 4.26 0.57
N GLU A 228 20.21 5.24 1.09
CA GLU A 228 19.92 5.38 2.51
C GLU A 228 18.45 5.75 2.70
N PRO A 229 17.81 5.33 3.82
CA PRO A 229 16.47 5.75 4.14
C PRO A 229 16.42 7.23 4.51
N VAL A 230 15.31 7.87 4.20
CA VAL A 230 15.06 9.27 4.56
C VAL A 230 14.00 9.35 5.65
N PHE A 231 14.18 10.29 6.56
CA PHE A 231 13.18 10.63 7.57
C PHE A 231 11.97 11.28 6.93
N CYS A 232 10.79 10.91 7.41
CA CYS A 232 9.52 11.51 7.02
C CYS A 232 8.62 11.65 8.25
N SER A 233 8.04 12.81 8.44
CA SER A 233 6.98 13.07 9.43
C SER A 233 5.71 13.49 8.72
N PHE A 234 4.56 13.11 9.26
CA PHE A 234 3.27 13.44 8.68
C PHE A 234 2.28 13.87 9.76
N GLU A 235 1.34 14.69 9.37
CA GLU A 235 0.28 15.12 10.28
C GLU A 235 -0.73 14.00 10.51
N ASN A 236 -1.32 13.97 11.69
CA ASN A 236 -2.39 13.07 12.02
C ASN A 236 -3.56 13.25 11.02
N PHE A 237 -4.15 12.14 10.61
CA PHE A 237 -5.24 12.11 9.65
C PHE A 237 -6.34 11.19 10.19
N THR A 238 -7.47 11.79 10.54
CA THR A 238 -8.55 11.11 11.25
C THR A 238 -9.60 10.54 10.30
N ASP A 239 -10.45 9.65 10.81
CA ASP A 239 -11.63 9.15 10.08
C ASP A 239 -12.60 10.29 9.66
N LYS A 240 -12.62 11.39 10.41
CA LYS A 240 -13.38 12.59 10.04
C LYS A 240 -12.81 13.24 8.79
N ASP A 241 -11.48 13.35 8.69
CA ASP A 241 -10.80 13.91 7.52
C ASP A 241 -11.04 13.05 6.28
N VAL A 242 -11.03 11.70 6.45
CA VAL A 242 -11.41 10.75 5.38
C VAL A 242 -12.82 11.05 4.87
N LYS A 243 -13.80 11.14 5.77
CA LYS A 243 -15.21 11.39 5.43
C LYS A 243 -15.42 12.75 4.76
N GLU A 244 -14.76 13.79 5.25
CA GLU A 244 -14.83 15.13 4.67
C GLU A 244 -14.26 15.14 3.24
N LEU A 245 -13.14 14.47 3.02
CA LEU A 245 -12.50 14.41 1.72
C LEU A 245 -13.32 13.58 0.72
N ILE A 246 -13.91 12.48 1.14
CA ILE A 246 -14.83 11.67 0.32
C ILE A 246 -16.05 12.50 -0.10
N LYS A 247 -16.63 13.26 0.83
CA LYS A 247 -17.80 14.15 0.55
C LYS A 247 -17.44 15.28 -0.40
N SER A 248 -16.31 15.96 -0.18
CA SER A 248 -15.89 17.12 -1.00
C SER A 248 -15.61 16.76 -2.46
N ASN A 249 -15.26 15.50 -2.72
CA ASN A 249 -15.01 15.01 -4.09
C ASN A 249 -16.27 14.40 -4.75
N ASN A 250 -17.45 14.51 -4.16
CA ASN A 250 -18.71 13.93 -4.67
C ASN A 250 -18.61 12.42 -4.96
N LEU A 251 -17.81 11.69 -4.19
CA LEU A 251 -17.53 10.27 -4.42
C LEU A 251 -18.59 9.33 -3.83
N VAL A 252 -19.50 9.87 -3.05
CA VAL A 252 -20.68 9.17 -2.56
C VAL A 252 -21.88 9.80 -3.22
N ASN A 253 -22.61 9.06 -4.05
CA ASN A 253 -24.01 9.33 -4.26
C ASN A 253 -24.69 9.10 -2.92
N LEU A 254 -24.92 10.17 -2.18
CA LEU A 254 -25.78 10.13 -1.01
C LEU A 254 -27.16 9.72 -1.50
N GLY A 255 -27.43 8.43 -1.56
CA GLY A 255 -28.77 7.92 -1.46
C GLY A 255 -29.24 8.34 -0.07
N GLU A 256 -29.84 9.51 0.00
CA GLU A 256 -30.75 9.86 1.05
C GLU A 256 -31.96 8.92 0.88
N GLU A 257 -32.05 7.93 1.80
CA GLU A 257 -33.32 7.47 2.34
C GLU A 257 -33.07 6.79 3.67
#